data_2bae47998d5dcf68d5cdff7b6438f1fb
#
_entry.id   2bae47998d5dcf68d5cdff7b6438f1fb
#
_cell.length_a   1.000
_cell.length_b   1.000
_cell.length_c   1.000
_cell.angle_alpha   90.00
_cell.angle_beta   90.00
_cell.angle_gamma   90.00
#
_symmetry.space_group_name_H-M   'P 1'
#
loop_
_entity.id
_entity.type
_entity.pdbx_description
1 polymer ?
#
loop_
_entity_poly.entity_id
_entity_poly.type
_entity_poly.pdbx_seq_one_letter_code
_entity_poly.pdbx_strand_id
1 'polypeptide(L)'
;FYPEKEAPIMAVKAGWAEQDPQMWWDNAKLSLQKIMKEAGATAEEIKAIGISYQMHGLVCVDKNLKALRPAIIWCDSRAVPYGEKAFKDLGADKCLSHLLNSPGNFTAAKLAWVKENEPEVYSKIYKVMLPGDYIAMRLSGVANTTVSGLSEGMFWDFKNNKVADFLMD
;
A
#
# COMPACT_ATOMS: atom_id res chain seq x y z
N PHE A 1 -6.88 -3.47 -23.38
CA PHE A 1 -6.12 -3.74 -22.15
C PHE A 1 -5.04 -2.70 -21.96
N TYR A 2 -4.83 -2.25 -20.73
CA TYR A 2 -3.75 -1.35 -20.32
C TYR A 2 -2.96 -2.01 -19.20
N PRO A 3 -1.65 -1.81 -19.17
CA PRO A 3 -0.85 -1.04 -20.16
C PRO A 3 -0.68 -1.79 -21.49
N GLU A 4 -0.52 -1.05 -22.57
CA GLU A 4 -0.15 -1.61 -23.90
C GLU A 4 1.30 -2.12 -23.91
N LYS A 5 2.09 -1.62 -22.98
CA LYS A 5 3.46 -2.08 -22.71
C LYS A 5 3.48 -2.78 -21.36
N GLU A 6 4.36 -3.76 -21.20
CA GLU A 6 4.56 -4.43 -19.91
C GLU A 6 4.83 -3.40 -18.81
N ALA A 7 4.11 -3.58 -17.70
CA ALA A 7 4.39 -2.89 -16.45
C ALA A 7 5.37 -3.77 -15.65
N PRO A 8 6.69 -3.54 -15.72
CA PRO A 8 7.66 -4.47 -15.19
C PRO A 8 7.55 -4.55 -13.66
N ILE A 9 7.60 -5.77 -13.15
CA ILE A 9 7.92 -6.03 -11.74
C ILE A 9 9.44 -5.98 -11.62
N MET A 10 9.94 -5.12 -10.75
CA MET A 10 11.35 -5.05 -10.43
C MET A 10 11.68 -6.11 -9.37
N ALA A 11 12.37 -7.18 -9.78
CA ALA A 11 12.76 -8.29 -8.94
C ALA A 11 14.30 -8.36 -8.85
N VAL A 12 14.88 -7.43 -8.09
CA VAL A 12 16.36 -7.32 -7.98
C VAL A 12 17.01 -8.44 -7.15
N LYS A 13 16.21 -9.16 -6.35
CA LYS A 13 16.61 -10.35 -5.58
C LYS A 13 15.48 -11.37 -5.61
N ALA A 14 15.82 -12.64 -5.38
CA ALA A 14 14.82 -13.69 -5.22
C ALA A 14 13.84 -13.33 -4.07
N GLY A 15 12.54 -13.47 -4.32
CA GLY A 15 11.50 -13.13 -3.38
C GLY A 15 11.17 -11.62 -3.26
N TRP A 16 11.87 -10.74 -3.98
CA TRP A 16 11.60 -9.33 -4.03
C TRP A 16 10.69 -9.00 -5.22
N ALA A 17 9.74 -8.11 -5.00
CA ALA A 17 8.85 -7.63 -6.05
C ALA A 17 8.43 -6.18 -5.76
N GLU A 18 8.78 -5.29 -6.68
CA GLU A 18 8.51 -3.86 -6.58
C GLU A 18 7.90 -3.33 -7.88
N GLN A 19 7.12 -2.26 -7.77
CA GLN A 19 6.61 -1.49 -8.90
C GLN A 19 6.66 0.01 -8.61
N ASP A 20 6.83 0.82 -9.66
CA ASP A 20 6.72 2.28 -9.53
C ASP A 20 5.25 2.70 -9.37
N PRO A 21 4.84 3.32 -8.24
CA PRO A 21 3.47 3.82 -8.07
C PRO A 21 3.08 4.91 -9.09
N GLN A 22 4.05 5.67 -9.60
CA GLN A 22 3.79 6.67 -10.62
C GLN A 22 3.31 6.02 -11.93
N MET A 23 3.87 4.87 -12.27
CA MET A 23 3.44 4.09 -13.42
C MET A 23 1.96 3.66 -13.30
N TRP A 24 1.50 3.25 -12.11
CA TRP A 24 0.09 2.91 -11.91
C TRP A 24 -0.82 4.10 -12.19
N TRP A 25 -0.44 5.27 -11.70
CA TRP A 25 -1.19 6.50 -11.91
C TRP A 25 -1.24 6.90 -13.39
N ASP A 26 -0.12 6.82 -14.08
CA ASP A 26 -0.04 7.19 -15.49
C ASP A 26 -0.86 6.24 -16.36
N ASN A 27 -0.80 4.94 -16.10
CA ASN A 27 -1.64 3.95 -16.79
C ASN A 27 -3.13 4.11 -16.46
N ALA A 28 -3.49 4.44 -15.23
CA ALA A 28 -4.88 4.73 -14.85
C ALA A 28 -5.43 5.94 -15.64
N LYS A 29 -4.65 7.03 -15.74
CA LYS A 29 -5.04 8.21 -16.53
C LYS A 29 -5.24 7.86 -18.01
N LEU A 30 -4.29 7.15 -18.60
CA LEU A 30 -4.38 6.74 -20.01
C LEU A 30 -5.60 5.87 -20.27
N SER A 31 -5.88 4.92 -19.37
CA SER A 31 -7.06 4.04 -19.46
C SER A 31 -8.35 4.84 -19.38
N LEU A 32 -8.46 5.76 -18.42
CA LEU A 32 -9.63 6.63 -18.27
C LEU A 32 -9.84 7.51 -19.52
N GLN A 33 -8.80 8.17 -20.00
CA GLN A 33 -8.87 9.01 -21.20
C GLN A 33 -9.35 8.23 -22.43
N LYS A 34 -8.85 7.00 -22.62
CA LYS A 34 -9.25 6.12 -23.71
C LYS A 34 -10.71 5.73 -23.60
N ILE A 35 -11.14 5.27 -22.43
CA ILE A 35 -12.53 4.82 -22.19
C ILE A 35 -13.50 5.98 -22.41
N MET A 36 -13.21 7.15 -21.85
CA MET A 36 -14.06 8.34 -22.02
C MET A 36 -14.18 8.74 -23.50
N LYS A 37 -13.07 8.71 -24.23
CA LYS A 37 -13.07 9.01 -25.68
C LYS A 37 -13.89 7.98 -26.47
N GLU A 38 -13.71 6.69 -26.21
CA GLU A 38 -14.42 5.61 -26.91
C GLU A 38 -15.93 5.60 -26.58
N ALA A 39 -16.29 5.93 -25.35
CA ALA A 39 -17.70 6.03 -24.91
C ALA A 39 -18.38 7.36 -25.29
N GLY A 40 -17.61 8.36 -25.71
CA GLY A 40 -18.13 9.73 -25.90
C GLY A 40 -18.60 10.38 -24.58
N ALA A 41 -18.10 9.88 -23.43
CA ALA A 41 -18.54 10.33 -22.13
C ALA A 41 -17.84 11.63 -21.70
N THR A 42 -18.56 12.49 -20.99
CA THR A 42 -18.05 13.73 -20.41
C THR A 42 -17.70 13.55 -18.93
N ALA A 43 -16.91 14.45 -18.37
CA ALA A 43 -16.54 14.39 -16.95
C ALA A 43 -17.76 14.52 -16.02
N GLU A 44 -18.76 15.30 -16.43
CA GLU A 44 -20.00 15.55 -15.67
C GLU A 44 -20.88 14.30 -15.55
N GLU A 45 -20.73 13.35 -16.47
CA GLU A 45 -21.45 12.08 -16.45
C GLU A 45 -20.85 11.08 -15.46
N ILE A 46 -19.59 11.25 -15.05
CA ILE A 46 -18.92 10.39 -14.08
C ILE A 46 -19.37 10.80 -12.66
N LYS A 47 -20.17 9.97 -12.00
CA LYS A 47 -20.75 10.26 -10.69
C LYS A 47 -19.94 9.67 -9.53
N ALA A 48 -19.19 8.61 -9.76
CA ALA A 48 -18.36 7.96 -8.74
C ALA A 48 -17.23 7.16 -9.37
N ILE A 49 -16.15 6.95 -8.61
CA ILE A 49 -15.03 6.09 -8.98
C ILE A 49 -14.83 5.08 -7.85
N GLY A 50 -14.85 3.79 -8.19
CA GLY A 50 -14.46 2.71 -7.30
C GLY A 50 -13.05 2.23 -7.65
N ILE A 51 -12.23 1.96 -6.63
CA ILE A 51 -10.86 1.51 -6.82
C ILE A 51 -10.73 0.07 -6.31
N SER A 52 -10.38 -0.85 -7.22
CA SER A 52 -9.94 -2.20 -6.88
C SER A 52 -8.42 -2.28 -7.10
N TYR A 53 -7.71 -2.85 -6.15
CA TYR A 53 -6.24 -2.80 -6.15
C TYR A 53 -5.63 -4.07 -5.55
N GLN A 54 -4.32 -4.24 -5.76
CA GLN A 54 -3.56 -5.31 -5.12
C GLN A 54 -3.47 -5.08 -3.60
N MET A 55 -3.66 -6.14 -2.83
CA MET A 55 -3.57 -6.12 -1.36
C MET A 55 -2.12 -6.01 -0.86
N HIS A 56 -1.95 -5.64 0.42
CA HIS A 56 -0.70 -5.72 1.20
C HIS A 56 0.50 -4.93 0.65
N GLY A 57 0.32 -4.11 -0.37
CA GLY A 57 1.38 -3.26 -0.90
C GLY A 57 1.76 -2.15 0.08
N LEU A 58 3.03 -1.72 0.05
CA LEU A 58 3.51 -0.56 0.80
C LEU A 58 3.96 0.53 -0.17
N VAL A 59 3.30 1.67 -0.12
CA VAL A 59 3.73 2.92 -0.76
C VAL A 59 4.14 3.91 0.32
N CYS A 60 5.36 4.43 0.24
CA CYS A 60 5.88 5.46 1.14
C CYS A 60 5.92 6.80 0.40
N VAL A 61 5.31 7.84 0.97
CA VAL A 61 5.30 9.19 0.37
C VAL A 61 5.92 10.23 1.30
N ASP A 62 6.53 11.25 0.70
CA ASP A 62 7.06 12.43 1.39
C ASP A 62 5.95 13.48 1.70
N LYS A 63 6.35 14.61 2.29
CA LYS A 63 5.45 15.74 2.59
C LYS A 63 4.80 16.38 1.36
N ASN A 64 5.37 16.17 0.17
CA ASN A 64 4.82 16.61 -1.10
C ASN A 64 3.95 15.54 -1.77
N LEU A 65 3.65 14.44 -1.07
CA LEU A 65 2.89 13.30 -1.52
C LEU A 65 3.53 12.57 -2.72
N LYS A 66 4.85 12.68 -2.87
CA LYS A 66 5.62 11.96 -3.87
C LYS A 66 6.14 10.65 -3.29
N ALA A 67 6.08 9.59 -4.09
CA ALA A 67 6.66 8.31 -3.72
C ALA A 67 8.17 8.44 -3.51
N LEU A 68 8.64 7.95 -2.36
CA LEU A 68 10.06 7.99 -1.95
C LEU A 68 10.87 6.84 -2.55
N ARG A 69 10.20 5.77 -2.92
CA ARG A 69 10.78 4.55 -3.46
C ARG A 69 9.73 3.77 -4.26
N PRO A 70 10.14 2.78 -5.08
CA PRO A 70 9.20 1.82 -5.63
C PRO A 70 8.38 1.13 -4.54
N ALA A 71 7.11 0.88 -4.79
CA ALA A 71 6.24 0.19 -3.85
C ALA A 71 6.68 -1.28 -3.69
N ILE A 72 6.72 -1.76 -2.45
CA ILE A 72 6.85 -3.19 -2.18
C ILE A 72 5.46 -3.81 -2.39
N ILE A 73 5.30 -4.65 -3.41
CA ILE A 73 3.98 -5.15 -3.82
C ILE A 73 3.58 -6.45 -3.10
N TRP A 74 2.38 -6.92 -3.34
CA TRP A 74 1.74 -8.02 -2.62
C TRP A 74 2.53 -9.34 -2.63
N CYS A 75 3.18 -9.68 -3.73
CA CYS A 75 3.93 -10.94 -3.90
C CYS A 75 5.39 -10.87 -3.42
N ASP A 76 5.82 -9.73 -2.86
CA ASP A 76 7.14 -9.59 -2.24
C ASP A 76 7.19 -10.31 -0.90
N SER A 77 8.24 -11.09 -0.64
CA SER A 77 8.37 -11.89 0.57
C SER A 77 9.44 -11.40 1.56
N ARG A 78 10.11 -10.26 1.26
CA ARG A 78 11.23 -9.76 2.10
C ARG A 78 10.85 -9.46 3.54
N ALA A 79 9.58 -9.13 3.79
CA ALA A 79 9.07 -8.74 5.09
C ALA A 79 8.53 -9.91 5.93
N VAL A 80 8.47 -11.12 5.38
CA VAL A 80 7.99 -12.31 6.12
C VAL A 80 8.69 -12.49 7.46
N PRO A 81 10.04 -12.41 7.59
CA PRO A 81 10.70 -12.55 8.88
C PRO A 81 10.28 -11.50 9.93
N TYR A 82 9.92 -10.29 9.49
CA TYR A 82 9.46 -9.21 10.38
C TYR A 82 8.07 -9.51 10.95
N GLY A 83 7.16 -9.98 10.11
CA GLY A 83 5.83 -10.40 10.57
C GLY A 83 5.87 -11.62 11.47
N GLU A 84 6.73 -12.60 11.19
CA GLU A 84 6.94 -13.77 12.05
C GLU A 84 7.54 -13.36 13.40
N LYS A 85 8.52 -12.46 13.40
CA LYS A 85 9.08 -11.90 14.64
C LYS A 85 8.03 -11.18 15.45
N ALA A 86 7.24 -10.28 14.85
CA ALA A 86 6.17 -9.57 15.53
C ALA A 86 5.13 -10.54 16.13
N PHE A 87 4.73 -11.56 15.38
CA PHE A 87 3.78 -12.57 15.87
C PHE A 87 4.32 -13.35 17.08
N LYS A 88 5.61 -13.68 17.05
CA LYS A 88 6.29 -14.36 18.16
C LYS A 88 6.41 -13.46 19.40
N ASP A 89 6.83 -12.20 19.20
CA ASP A 89 7.11 -11.27 20.31
C ASP A 89 5.82 -10.77 20.98
N LEU A 90 4.77 -10.51 20.22
CA LEU A 90 3.47 -10.08 20.74
C LEU A 90 2.62 -11.24 21.29
N GLY A 91 2.83 -12.43 20.77
CA GLY A 91 2.05 -13.63 21.07
C GLY A 91 0.79 -13.77 20.23
N ALA A 92 0.42 -15.03 19.94
CA ALA A 92 -0.72 -15.37 19.09
C ALA A 92 -2.04 -14.77 19.60
N ASP A 93 -2.31 -14.89 20.90
CA ASP A 93 -3.57 -14.40 21.50
C ASP A 93 -3.75 -12.89 21.28
N LYS A 94 -2.70 -12.10 21.46
CA LYS A 94 -2.75 -10.66 21.22
C LYS A 94 -2.95 -10.34 19.75
N CYS A 95 -2.17 -10.95 18.86
CA CYS A 95 -2.31 -10.73 17.43
C CYS A 95 -3.71 -11.11 16.94
N LEU A 96 -4.19 -12.30 17.26
CA LEU A 96 -5.47 -12.81 16.77
C LEU A 96 -6.68 -12.08 17.37
N SER A 97 -6.60 -11.61 18.63
CA SER A 97 -7.71 -10.88 19.25
C SER A 97 -7.75 -9.40 18.90
N HIS A 98 -6.63 -8.78 18.53
CA HIS A 98 -6.54 -7.36 18.24
C HIS A 98 -6.44 -7.06 16.72
N LEU A 99 -5.63 -7.82 15.98
CA LEU A 99 -5.41 -7.62 14.55
C LEU A 99 -6.27 -8.58 13.70
N LEU A 100 -6.90 -9.58 14.30
CA LEU A 100 -7.66 -10.66 13.66
C LEU A 100 -6.82 -11.55 12.74
N ASN A 101 -5.50 -11.37 12.73
CA ASN A 101 -4.57 -12.15 11.92
C ASN A 101 -3.15 -12.08 12.49
N SER A 102 -2.26 -12.91 11.94
CA SER A 102 -0.81 -12.73 12.09
C SER A 102 -0.33 -11.52 11.31
N PRO A 103 0.66 -10.74 11.80
CA PRO A 103 1.27 -9.65 11.04
C PRO A 103 1.87 -10.08 9.68
N GLY A 104 2.31 -11.31 9.55
CA GLY A 104 2.70 -11.96 8.29
C GLY A 104 3.54 -11.09 7.35
N ASN A 105 3.17 -11.10 6.07
CA ASN A 105 3.82 -10.30 5.02
C ASN A 105 2.98 -9.05 4.63
N PHE A 106 2.30 -8.46 5.60
CA PHE A 106 1.43 -7.30 5.38
C PHE A 106 2.20 -5.98 5.36
N THR A 107 1.49 -4.88 5.14
CA THR A 107 2.08 -3.54 4.96
C THR A 107 2.91 -3.10 6.18
N ALA A 108 2.45 -3.38 7.40
CA ALA A 108 3.19 -3.06 8.62
C ALA A 108 4.55 -3.77 8.68
N ALA A 109 4.61 -5.07 8.34
CA ALA A 109 5.85 -5.82 8.27
C ALA A 109 6.80 -5.26 7.19
N LYS A 110 6.27 -4.85 6.04
CA LYS A 110 7.05 -4.18 4.98
C LYS A 110 7.60 -2.83 5.44
N LEU A 111 6.82 -2.08 6.23
CA LEU A 111 7.29 -0.82 6.81
C LEU A 111 8.41 -1.07 7.83
N ALA A 112 8.31 -2.10 8.66
CA ALA A 112 9.38 -2.49 9.59
C ALA A 112 10.67 -2.85 8.84
N TRP A 113 10.55 -3.56 7.71
CA TRP A 113 11.69 -3.83 6.84
C TRP A 113 12.32 -2.53 6.31
N VAL A 114 11.53 -1.56 5.84
CA VAL A 114 12.04 -0.25 5.38
C VAL A 114 12.72 0.51 6.51
N LYS A 115 12.15 0.49 7.73
CA LYS A 115 12.74 1.14 8.93
C LYS A 115 14.16 0.65 9.18
N GLU A 116 14.40 -0.65 9.06
CA GLU A 116 15.69 -1.28 9.35
C GLU A 116 16.68 -1.20 8.18
N ASN A 117 16.21 -1.44 6.95
CA ASN A 117 17.09 -1.61 5.79
C ASN A 117 17.26 -0.36 4.94
N GLU A 118 16.35 0.61 5.04
CA GLU A 118 16.37 1.87 4.29
C GLU A 118 16.10 3.07 5.23
N PRO A 119 16.91 3.28 6.30
CA PRO A 119 16.64 4.31 7.32
C PRO A 119 16.58 5.73 6.75
N GLU A 120 17.32 6.01 5.68
CA GLU A 120 17.27 7.32 5.01
C GLU A 120 15.94 7.56 4.28
N VAL A 121 15.33 6.51 3.73
CA VAL A 121 13.98 6.56 3.15
C VAL A 121 12.97 6.71 4.28
N TYR A 122 13.09 5.87 5.31
CA TYR A 122 12.18 5.86 6.45
C TYR A 122 12.07 7.24 7.13
N SER A 123 13.21 7.93 7.31
CA SER A 123 13.26 9.25 7.94
C SER A 123 12.51 10.35 7.16
N LYS A 124 12.27 10.15 5.87
CA LYS A 124 11.56 11.09 4.99
C LYS A 124 10.08 10.77 4.82
N ILE A 125 9.62 9.62 5.35
CA ILE A 125 8.23 9.21 5.21
C ILE A 125 7.33 10.19 5.95
N TYR A 126 6.38 10.75 5.22
CA TYR A 126 5.28 11.54 5.78
C TYR A 126 4.04 10.66 5.99
N LYS A 127 3.71 9.81 5.02
CA LYS A 127 2.61 8.84 5.09
C LYS A 127 2.99 7.52 4.45
N VAL A 128 2.39 6.45 4.97
CA VAL A 128 2.36 5.14 4.33
C VAL A 128 0.97 4.89 3.80
N MET A 129 0.88 4.19 2.68
CA MET A 129 -0.37 3.98 1.96
C MET A 129 -0.42 2.57 1.38
N LEU A 130 -1.62 2.03 1.27
CA LEU A 130 -1.89 0.93 0.36
C LEU A 130 -1.88 1.43 -1.10
N PRO A 131 -1.71 0.55 -2.09
CA PRO A 131 -1.74 0.95 -3.49
C PRO A 131 -3.02 1.69 -3.90
N GLY A 132 -4.18 1.26 -3.38
CA GLY A 132 -5.46 1.93 -3.61
C GLY A 132 -5.54 3.32 -2.99
N ASP A 133 -5.01 3.49 -1.76
CA ASP A 133 -4.94 4.80 -1.10
C ASP A 133 -4.07 5.79 -1.91
N TYR A 134 -2.97 5.29 -2.49
CA TYR A 134 -2.12 6.11 -3.36
C TYR A 134 -2.89 6.61 -4.59
N ILE A 135 -3.64 5.76 -5.25
CA ILE A 135 -4.48 6.17 -6.41
C ILE A 135 -5.60 7.12 -5.98
N ALA A 136 -6.25 6.85 -4.83
CA ALA A 136 -7.27 7.75 -4.28
C ALA A 136 -6.70 9.13 -3.95
N MET A 137 -5.51 9.17 -3.35
CA MET A 137 -4.78 10.42 -3.11
C MET A 137 -4.46 11.18 -4.40
N ARG A 138 -4.03 10.47 -5.46
CA ARG A 138 -3.72 11.11 -6.75
C ARG A 138 -4.97 11.68 -7.43
N LEU A 139 -6.14 11.06 -7.23
CA LEU A 139 -7.43 11.54 -7.73
C LEU A 139 -7.97 12.74 -6.94
N SER A 140 -7.85 12.69 -5.61
CA SER A 140 -8.50 13.65 -4.71
C SER A 140 -7.58 14.78 -4.22
N GLY A 141 -6.27 14.59 -4.26
CA GLY A 141 -5.29 15.47 -3.62
C GLY A 141 -5.20 15.30 -2.10
N VAL A 142 -5.94 14.35 -1.51
CA VAL A 142 -6.02 14.15 -0.04
C VAL A 142 -5.46 12.77 0.35
N ALA A 143 -4.53 12.77 1.29
CA ALA A 143 -3.93 11.54 1.83
C ALA A 143 -4.80 10.96 2.94
N ASN A 144 -5.75 10.10 2.59
CA ASN A 144 -6.66 9.40 3.49
C ASN A 144 -6.57 7.90 3.32
N THR A 145 -7.00 7.18 4.34
CA THR A 145 -7.29 5.75 4.30
C THR A 145 -8.59 5.44 5.02
N THR A 146 -9.00 4.20 5.03
CA THR A 146 -10.20 3.71 5.72
C THR A 146 -9.81 2.75 6.85
N VAL A 147 -10.74 2.46 7.76
CA VAL A 147 -10.54 1.40 8.76
C VAL A 147 -10.24 0.06 8.08
N SER A 148 -10.90 -0.25 6.96
CA SER A 148 -10.59 -1.45 6.16
C SER A 148 -9.17 -1.44 5.63
N GLY A 149 -8.66 -0.29 5.14
CA GLY A 149 -7.28 -0.14 4.71
C GLY A 149 -6.28 -0.29 5.86
N LEU A 150 -6.56 0.31 7.02
CA LEU A 150 -5.73 0.11 8.22
C LEU A 150 -5.72 -1.35 8.67
N SER A 151 -6.88 -2.01 8.63
CA SER A 151 -7.01 -3.43 8.94
C SER A 151 -6.18 -4.30 8.00
N GLU A 152 -6.30 -4.07 6.70
CA GLU A 152 -5.54 -4.79 5.68
C GLU A 152 -4.03 -4.58 5.85
N GLY A 153 -3.61 -3.37 6.21
CA GLY A 153 -2.22 -3.02 6.48
C GLY A 153 -1.67 -3.56 7.80
N MET A 154 -2.48 -4.17 8.64
CA MET A 154 -2.18 -4.54 10.05
C MET A 154 -1.95 -3.33 10.96
N PHE A 155 -2.61 -2.22 10.71
CA PHE A 155 -2.50 -1.00 11.53
C PHE A 155 -3.73 -0.75 12.41
N TRP A 156 -4.74 -1.63 12.42
CA TRP A 156 -5.98 -1.45 13.17
C TRP A 156 -6.14 -2.46 14.29
N ASP A 157 -6.40 -1.96 15.49
CA ASP A 157 -6.75 -2.74 16.68
C ASP A 157 -8.27 -2.83 16.79
N PHE A 158 -8.83 -3.97 16.39
CA PHE A 158 -10.26 -4.23 16.41
C PHE A 158 -10.84 -4.26 17.82
N LYS A 159 -10.08 -4.75 18.80
CA LYS A 159 -10.54 -4.87 20.17
C LYS A 159 -10.73 -3.51 20.83
N ASN A 160 -9.86 -2.57 20.54
CA ASN A 160 -9.87 -1.23 21.13
C ASN A 160 -10.41 -0.16 20.15
N ASN A 161 -10.76 -0.54 18.92
CA ASN A 161 -11.28 0.34 17.86
C ASN A 161 -10.39 1.57 17.61
N LYS A 162 -9.08 1.35 17.44
CA LYS A 162 -8.07 2.38 17.23
C LYS A 162 -6.88 1.87 16.41
N VAL A 163 -5.94 2.75 16.10
CA VAL A 163 -4.66 2.35 15.51
C VAL A 163 -3.93 1.39 16.45
N ALA A 164 -3.30 0.37 15.90
CA ALA A 164 -2.56 -0.67 16.64
C ALA A 164 -1.16 -0.17 17.04
N ASP A 165 -1.10 0.80 17.96
CA ASP A 165 0.14 1.45 18.42
C ASP A 165 1.18 0.41 18.87
N PHE A 166 0.72 -0.66 19.54
CA PHE A 166 1.58 -1.73 20.04
C PHE A 166 2.36 -2.50 18.96
N LEU A 167 1.99 -2.35 17.69
CA LEU A 167 2.70 -2.95 16.55
C LEU A 167 3.69 -1.95 15.93
N MET A 168 3.57 -0.67 16.27
CA MET A 168 4.35 0.41 15.68
C MET A 168 5.62 0.74 16.49
N ASP A 169 5.68 0.34 17.74
CA ASP A 169 6.81 0.52 18.66
C ASP A 169 7.93 -0.51 18.42
#